data_c9c7a3fe4c55ba91cc9708069442c08c
#
_entry.id   c9c7a3fe4c55ba91cc9708069442c08c
#
_cell.length_a   1.000
_cell.length_b   1.000
_cell.length_c   1.000
_cell.angle_alpha   90.00
_cell.angle_beta   90.00
_cell.angle_gamma   90.00
#
_symmetry.space_group_name_H-M   'P 1'
#
loop_
_entity.id
_entity.type
_entity.pdbx_description
1 polymer ?
#
loop_
_entity_poly.entity_id
_entity_poly.type
_entity_poly.pdbx_seq_one_letter_code
_entity_poly.pdbx_strand_id
1 'polypeptide(L)'
;MIKVIGIGPGGKEDMTPRALNAILEADTVAGYNTYIKLIKHLLDGKNVIGTGMMQEVDRCKMAIEEAVKGHNVAVVSSGDSGVYGMAGLVLELLLKLPKEERPQVQIVAGLSAVNAAA
;
A
#
# COMPACT_ATOMS: atom_id res chain seq x y z
N MET A 1 -6.75 -7.84 5.18
CA MET A 1 -5.89 -6.79 5.73
C MET A 1 -5.31 -5.93 4.62
N ILE A 2 -5.41 -4.64 4.75
CA ILE A 2 -4.77 -3.69 3.84
C ILE A 2 -3.66 -2.98 4.59
N LYS A 3 -2.47 -2.97 4.03
CA LYS A 3 -1.35 -2.20 4.57
C LYS A 3 -0.98 -1.12 3.56
N VAL A 4 -1.02 0.13 3.99
CA VAL A 4 -0.58 1.26 3.17
C VAL A 4 0.88 1.52 3.51
N ILE A 5 1.76 1.35 2.54
CA ILE A 5 3.20 1.25 2.78
C ILE A 5 3.95 2.36 2.04
N GLY A 6 4.79 3.07 2.78
CA GLY A 6 5.72 4.04 2.18
C GLY A 6 7.01 3.35 1.75
N ILE A 7 7.38 3.49 0.49
CA ILE A 7 8.58 2.83 -0.03
C ILE A 7 9.79 3.75 -0.18
N GLY A 8 9.59 5.06 -0.01
CA GLY A 8 10.67 6.00 -0.20
C GLY A 8 11.02 6.22 -1.67
N PRO A 9 11.80 7.27 -1.98
CA PRO A 9 12.12 7.64 -3.36
C PRO A 9 13.08 6.67 -4.06
N GLY A 10 13.93 5.97 -3.33
CA GLY A 10 14.89 5.03 -3.88
C GLY A 10 14.40 3.60 -3.96
N GLY A 11 13.13 3.35 -3.67
CA GLY A 11 12.59 2.00 -3.70
C GLY A 11 13.17 1.14 -2.59
N LYS A 12 13.63 -0.08 -2.93
CA LYS A 12 14.11 -1.04 -1.94
C LYS A 12 15.19 -0.47 -1.02
N GLU A 13 16.10 0.32 -1.57
CA GLU A 13 17.23 0.85 -0.80
C GLU A 13 16.80 1.80 0.31
N ASP A 14 15.66 2.47 0.12
CA ASP A 14 15.14 3.44 1.08
C ASP A 14 14.05 2.87 1.98
N MET A 15 13.69 1.62 1.82
CA MET A 15 12.64 1.02 2.62
C MET A 15 13.12 0.64 4.02
N THR A 16 12.25 0.85 5.01
CA THR A 16 12.49 0.28 6.33
C THR A 16 12.31 -1.25 6.29
N PRO A 17 12.89 -1.99 7.23
CA PRO A 17 12.63 -3.43 7.32
C PRO A 17 11.14 -3.77 7.47
N ARG A 18 10.37 -2.95 8.18
CA ARG A 18 8.92 -3.15 8.31
C ARG A 18 8.21 -3.04 6.97
N ALA A 19 8.56 -2.02 6.18
CA ALA A 19 7.97 -1.83 4.86
C ALA A 19 8.31 -3.01 3.94
N LEU A 20 9.56 -3.43 3.94
CA LEU A 20 9.99 -4.57 3.15
C LEU A 20 9.23 -5.84 3.52
N ASN A 21 9.16 -6.14 4.81
CA ASN A 21 8.44 -7.33 5.28
C ASN A 21 6.96 -7.27 4.94
N ALA A 22 6.34 -6.10 5.05
CA ALA A 22 4.93 -5.94 4.72
C ALA A 22 4.65 -6.26 3.24
N ILE A 23 5.55 -5.86 2.35
CA ILE A 23 5.43 -6.18 0.93
C ILE A 23 5.64 -7.68 0.70
N LEU A 24 6.65 -8.27 1.33
CA LEU A 24 6.94 -9.69 1.16
C LEU A 24 5.80 -10.59 1.67
N GLU A 25 5.10 -10.17 2.70
CA GLU A 25 3.97 -10.92 3.26
C GLU A 25 2.68 -10.77 2.46
N ALA A 26 2.59 -9.76 1.59
CA ALA A 26 1.37 -9.48 0.85
C ALA A 26 1.15 -10.49 -0.27
N ASP A 27 -0.12 -10.84 -0.51
CA ASP A 27 -0.51 -11.65 -1.66
C ASP A 27 -0.68 -10.78 -2.90
N THR A 28 -1.14 -9.55 -2.69
CA THR A 28 -1.45 -8.59 -3.74
C THR A 28 -0.78 -7.27 -3.42
N VAL A 29 -0.19 -6.65 -4.43
CA VAL A 29 0.45 -5.34 -4.29
C VAL A 29 -0.16 -4.39 -5.29
N ALA A 30 -0.68 -3.26 -4.80
CA ALA A 30 -1.28 -2.23 -5.62
C ALA A 30 -0.45 -0.95 -5.54
N GLY A 31 -0.29 -0.25 -6.64
CA GLY A 31 0.45 0.99 -6.64
C GLY A 31 0.47 1.67 -8.00
N TYR A 32 0.96 2.90 -8.00
CA TYR A 32 1.23 3.61 -9.22
C TYR A 32 2.33 2.85 -9.99
N ASN A 33 2.19 2.75 -11.30
CA ASN A 33 3.09 1.95 -12.13
C ASN A 33 4.58 2.25 -11.91
N THR A 34 4.92 3.50 -11.72
CA THR A 34 6.31 3.88 -11.47
C THR A 34 6.84 3.26 -10.18
N TYR A 35 6.05 3.25 -9.11
CA TYR A 35 6.46 2.67 -7.84
C TYR A 35 6.51 1.14 -7.91
N ILE A 36 5.59 0.53 -8.64
CA ILE A 36 5.60 -0.91 -8.87
C ILE A 36 6.92 -1.31 -9.56
N LYS A 37 7.38 -0.53 -10.53
CA LYS A 37 8.65 -0.80 -11.22
C LYS A 37 9.84 -0.75 -10.26
N LEU A 38 9.82 0.17 -9.30
CA LEU A 38 10.92 0.31 -8.33
C LEU A 38 11.09 -0.92 -7.44
N ILE A 39 10.01 -1.65 -7.19
CA ILE A 39 10.03 -2.81 -6.31
C ILE A 39 9.73 -4.12 -7.03
N LYS A 40 9.82 -4.13 -8.35
CA LYS A 40 9.46 -5.27 -9.18
C LYS A 40 10.11 -6.58 -8.71
N HIS A 41 11.36 -6.52 -8.29
CA HIS A 41 12.10 -7.68 -7.83
C HIS A 41 11.54 -8.31 -6.55
N LEU A 42 10.66 -7.60 -5.84
CA LEU A 42 10.00 -8.11 -4.62
C LEU A 42 8.64 -8.72 -4.91
N LEU A 43 8.15 -8.62 -6.14
CA LEU A 43 6.77 -8.94 -6.49
C LEU A 43 6.57 -10.31 -7.14
N ASP A 44 7.61 -11.11 -7.19
CA ASP A 44 7.56 -12.41 -7.84
C ASP A 44 6.50 -13.29 -7.17
N GLY A 45 5.64 -13.90 -7.99
CA GLY A 45 4.57 -14.76 -7.49
C GLY A 45 3.37 -14.03 -6.89
N LYS A 46 3.35 -12.70 -6.93
CA LYS A 46 2.26 -11.91 -6.35
C LYS A 46 1.32 -11.39 -7.42
N ASN A 47 0.07 -11.13 -7.01
CA ASN A 47 -0.89 -10.41 -7.84
C ASN A 47 -0.53 -8.94 -7.79
N VAL A 48 -0.37 -8.30 -8.95
CA VAL A 48 0.06 -6.90 -9.02
C VAL A 48 -1.03 -6.06 -9.69
N ILE A 49 -1.43 -4.98 -9.01
CA ILE A 49 -2.39 -4.01 -9.51
C ILE A 49 -1.64 -2.71 -9.76
N GLY A 50 -1.16 -2.52 -10.99
CA GLY A 50 -0.50 -1.28 -11.38
C GLY A 50 -1.49 -0.33 -12.03
N THR A 51 -1.50 0.93 -11.60
CA THR A 51 -2.40 1.94 -12.17
C THR A 51 -1.60 3.14 -12.66
N GLY A 52 -2.18 3.89 -13.60
CA GLY A 52 -1.59 5.10 -14.11
C GLY A 52 -1.88 6.31 -13.21
N MET A 53 -1.48 7.47 -13.70
CA MET A 53 -1.73 8.73 -12.99
C MET A 53 -3.24 8.98 -12.86
N MET A 54 -3.62 9.63 -11.77
CA MET A 54 -5.00 10.06 -11.49
C MET A 54 -5.99 8.89 -11.34
N GLN A 55 -5.47 7.72 -11.02
CA GLN A 55 -6.29 6.54 -10.80
C GLN A 55 -6.22 6.05 -9.35
N GLU A 56 -6.01 6.97 -8.42
CA GLU A 56 -5.89 6.65 -7.00
C GLU A 56 -7.15 5.97 -6.45
N VAL A 57 -8.32 6.49 -6.84
CA VAL A 57 -9.60 5.93 -6.38
C VAL A 57 -9.77 4.50 -6.91
N ASP A 58 -9.50 4.30 -8.18
CA ASP A 58 -9.62 2.97 -8.80
C ASP A 58 -8.65 1.99 -8.15
N ARG A 59 -7.44 2.42 -7.88
CA ARG A 59 -6.43 1.62 -7.20
C ARG A 59 -6.92 1.17 -5.83
N CYS A 60 -7.46 2.10 -5.05
CA CYS A 60 -7.96 1.80 -3.73
C CYS A 60 -9.16 0.86 -3.77
N LYS A 61 -10.06 1.06 -4.75
CA LYS A 61 -11.22 0.17 -4.90
C LYS A 61 -10.79 -1.25 -5.21
N MET A 62 -9.84 -1.42 -6.13
CA MET A 62 -9.33 -2.74 -6.47
C MET A 62 -8.63 -3.40 -5.29
N ALA A 63 -7.86 -2.63 -4.52
CA ALA A 63 -7.20 -3.13 -3.33
C ALA A 63 -8.21 -3.60 -2.29
N ILE A 64 -9.27 -2.83 -2.08
CA ILE A 64 -10.32 -3.18 -1.13
C ILE A 64 -11.04 -4.44 -1.56
N GLU A 65 -11.34 -4.59 -2.84
CA GLU A 65 -11.98 -5.79 -3.36
C GLU A 65 -11.17 -7.04 -3.05
N GLU A 66 -9.85 -6.98 -3.24
CA GLU A 66 -8.97 -8.11 -2.94
C GLU A 66 -8.91 -8.40 -1.44
N ALA A 67 -8.88 -7.36 -0.62
CA ALA A 67 -8.86 -7.52 0.83
C ALA A 67 -10.16 -8.12 1.37
N VAL A 68 -11.30 -7.75 0.78
CA VAL A 68 -12.60 -8.32 1.16
C VAL A 68 -12.64 -9.81 0.87
N LYS A 69 -11.93 -10.26 -0.18
CA LYS A 69 -11.82 -11.68 -0.49
C LYS A 69 -10.93 -12.45 0.50
N GLY A 70 -10.29 -11.77 1.43
CA GLY A 70 -9.43 -12.39 2.42
C GLY A 70 -7.94 -12.31 2.13
N HIS A 71 -7.55 -11.59 1.09
CA HIS A 71 -6.13 -11.47 0.73
C HIS A 71 -5.43 -10.40 1.56
N ASN A 72 -4.13 -10.55 1.73
CA ASN A 72 -3.28 -9.52 2.31
C ASN A 72 -2.83 -8.59 1.20
N VAL A 73 -3.25 -7.34 1.28
CA VAL A 73 -2.99 -6.36 0.22
C VAL A 73 -2.04 -5.28 0.73
N ALA A 74 -1.00 -5.01 -0.05
CA ALA A 74 -0.09 -3.90 0.19
C ALA A 74 -0.40 -2.81 -0.85
N VAL A 75 -0.68 -1.59 -0.38
CA VAL A 75 -0.83 -0.42 -1.25
C VAL A 75 0.41 0.42 -1.06
N VAL A 76 1.25 0.50 -2.08
CA VAL A 76 2.53 1.20 -1.98
C VAL A 76 2.41 2.65 -2.41
N SER A 77 3.16 3.51 -1.73
CA SER A 77 3.18 4.94 -1.98
C SER A 77 4.59 5.47 -1.79
N SER A 78 4.88 6.65 -2.33
CA SER A 78 6.26 7.13 -2.42
C SER A 78 6.83 7.70 -1.14
N GLY A 79 6.04 8.28 -0.28
CA GLY A 79 6.55 8.91 0.93
C GLY A 79 5.44 9.06 1.95
N ASP A 80 5.76 9.68 3.08
CA ASP A 80 4.82 9.73 4.20
C ASP A 80 3.56 10.52 3.89
N SER A 81 3.68 11.66 3.24
CA SER A 81 2.49 12.42 2.85
C SER A 81 1.62 11.61 1.90
N GLY A 82 2.24 10.88 0.98
CA GLY A 82 1.52 10.00 0.07
C GLY A 82 0.86 8.83 0.79
N VAL A 83 1.54 8.28 1.80
CA VAL A 83 1.01 7.18 2.61
C VAL A 83 -0.24 7.63 3.36
N TYR A 84 -0.19 8.77 4.03
CA TYR A 84 -1.33 9.27 4.79
C TYR A 84 -2.49 9.66 3.88
N GLY A 85 -2.20 10.28 2.74
CA GLY A 85 -3.23 10.59 1.76
C GLY A 85 -3.91 9.34 1.22
N MET A 86 -3.13 8.31 0.91
CA MET A 86 -3.67 7.05 0.41
C MET A 86 -4.48 6.32 1.49
N ALA A 87 -3.98 6.31 2.72
CA ALA A 87 -4.71 5.70 3.84
C ALA A 87 -6.05 6.40 4.08
N GLY A 88 -6.06 7.72 4.01
CA GLY A 88 -7.30 8.50 4.13
C GLY A 88 -8.32 8.13 3.07
N LEU A 89 -7.86 7.97 1.83
CA LEU A 89 -8.74 7.58 0.72
C LEU A 89 -9.28 6.17 0.91
N VAL A 90 -8.43 5.24 1.33
CA VAL A 90 -8.87 3.87 1.62
C VAL A 90 -9.93 3.87 2.71
N LEU A 91 -9.70 4.57 3.80
CA LEU A 91 -10.65 4.65 4.91
C LEU A 91 -11.99 5.26 4.47
N GLU A 92 -11.93 6.32 3.67
CA GLU A 92 -13.13 6.95 3.13
C GLU A 92 -13.97 5.96 2.31
N LEU A 93 -13.31 5.19 1.46
CA LEU A 93 -14.00 4.20 0.65
C LEU A 93 -14.55 3.03 1.49
N LEU A 94 -13.85 2.65 2.54
CA LEU A 94 -14.31 1.60 3.43
C LEU A 94 -15.59 1.98 4.17
N LEU A 95 -15.80 3.26 4.44
CA LEU A 95 -17.02 3.72 5.09
C LEU A 95 -18.28 3.44 4.25
N LYS A 96 -18.12 3.19 2.97
CA LYS A 96 -19.24 2.83 2.09
C LYS A 96 -19.61 1.36 2.18
N LEU A 97 -18.81 0.55 2.86
CA LEU A 97 -19.09 -0.87 3.04
C LEU A 97 -19.73 -1.12 4.40
N PRO A 98 -20.53 -2.20 4.53
CA PRO A 98 -21.01 -2.63 5.84
C PRO A 98 -19.83 -2.88 6.79
N LYS A 99 -20.02 -2.53 8.05
CA LYS A 99 -18.95 -2.62 9.04
C LYS A 99 -18.32 -4.00 9.11
N GLU A 100 -19.14 -5.05 8.98
CA GLU A 100 -18.68 -6.43 9.06
C GLU A 100 -17.80 -6.84 7.89
N GLU A 101 -17.89 -6.13 6.77
CA GLU A 101 -17.14 -6.46 5.56
C GLU A 101 -15.85 -5.66 5.43
N ARG A 102 -15.62 -4.68 6.31
CA ARG A 102 -14.45 -3.81 6.22
C ARG A 102 -13.17 -4.53 6.64
N PRO A 103 -12.19 -4.66 5.74
CA PRO A 103 -10.89 -5.18 6.15
C PRO A 103 -10.17 -4.20 7.07
N GLN A 104 -9.25 -4.72 7.85
CA GLN A 104 -8.40 -3.88 8.69
C GLN A 104 -7.41 -3.12 7.81
N VAL A 105 -7.08 -1.90 8.24
CA VAL A 105 -6.10 -1.04 7.55
C VAL A 105 -4.98 -0.72 8.52
N GLN A 106 -3.76 -0.89 8.05
CA GLN A 106 -2.57 -0.55 8.81
C GLN A 106 -1.66 0.33 7.97
N ILE A 107 -1.03 1.31 8.60
CA ILE A 107 -0.07 2.17 7.93
C ILE A 107 1.34 1.72 8.32
N VAL A 108 2.18 1.53 7.31
CA VAL A 108 3.59 1.22 7.51
C VAL A 108 4.39 2.37 6.91
N ALA A 109 4.84 3.29 7.75
CA ALA A 109 5.60 4.44 7.31
C ALA A 109 6.97 4.02 6.79
N GLY A 110 7.52 4.81 5.87
CA GLY A 110 8.87 4.60 5.36
C GLY A 110 9.91 5.05 6.36
N LEU A 111 10.61 6.14 6.06
CA LEU A 111 11.73 6.59 6.88
C LEU A 111 11.36 7.59 7.95
N SER A 112 10.37 8.42 7.70
CA SER A 112 10.19 9.63 8.49
C SER A 112 9.70 9.38 9.90
N ALA A 113 9.07 8.24 10.18
CA ALA A 113 8.66 7.93 11.54
C ALA A 113 9.85 7.91 12.48
N VAL A 114 10.98 7.38 12.01
CA VAL A 114 12.22 7.35 12.77
C VAL A 114 12.79 8.76 12.91
N ASN A 115 12.78 9.51 11.82
CA ASN A 115 13.31 10.86 11.82
C ASN A 115 12.48 11.79 12.71
N ALA A 116 11.17 11.62 12.71
CA ALA A 116 10.31 12.42 13.55
C ALA A 116 10.53 12.17 15.05
N ALA A 117 10.92 10.97 15.41
CA ALA A 117 11.22 10.61 16.79
C ALA A 117 12.57 11.13 17.23
N ALA A 118 13.46 11.37 16.31
CA ALA A 118 14.77 11.89 16.61
C ALA A 118 14.74 13.39 16.84
#